data_08d24a91782f73fd6e6a9fb7e0b3ba44
#
_entry.id   08d24a91782f73fd6e6a9fb7e0b3ba44
#
_cell.length_a   1.000
_cell.length_b   1.000
_cell.length_c   1.000
_cell.angle_alpha   90.00
_cell.angle_beta   90.00
_cell.angle_gamma   90.00
#
_symmetry.space_group_name_H-M   'P 1'
#
loop_
_entity.id
_entity.type
_entity.pdbx_description
1 polymer ?
#
loop_
_entity_poly.entity_id
_entity_poly.type
_entity_poly.pdbx_seq_one_letter_code
_entity_poly.pdbx_strand_id
1 'polypeptide(L)' 'MSAELRWTDCEDIAIALAAKFPEQNPLEVRFTDLHRYVTELPGFVDNPKASNEAKLEAIQMAWYEEWEDRTAGLSS' A
#
# COMPACT_ATOMS: atom_id res chain seq x y z
N MET A 1 -16.54 -10.74 -0.19
CA MET A 1 -16.14 -10.14 1.07
C MET A 1 -15.53 -8.80 0.83
N SER A 2 -16.14 -7.79 1.37
CA SER A 2 -15.58 -6.46 1.25
C SER A 2 -14.56 -6.25 2.34
N ALA A 3 -13.32 -6.06 1.98
CA ALA A 3 -12.33 -5.61 2.92
C ALA A 3 -12.43 -4.10 2.98
N GLU A 4 -12.89 -3.58 4.10
CA GLU A 4 -12.86 -2.16 4.33
C GLU A 4 -11.45 -1.79 4.76
N LEU A 5 -10.84 -0.86 4.03
CA LEU A 5 -9.47 -0.45 4.27
C LEU A 5 -9.43 0.91 4.95
N ARG A 6 -8.65 1.00 6.01
CA ARG A 6 -8.42 2.24 6.75
C ARG A 6 -6.92 2.47 6.86
N TRP A 7 -6.54 3.67 7.24
CA TRP A 7 -5.12 4.03 7.35
C TRP A 7 -4.35 3.12 8.32
N THR A 8 -5.04 2.49 9.27
CA THR A 8 -4.41 1.58 10.23
C THR A 8 -4.23 0.16 9.68
N ASP A 9 -4.82 -0.16 8.54
CA ASP A 9 -4.75 -1.49 7.93
C ASP A 9 -3.56 -1.59 6.98
N CYS A 10 -2.36 -1.31 7.49
CA CYS A 10 -1.16 -1.20 6.67
C CYS A 10 -0.88 -2.47 5.87
N GLU A 11 -1.02 -3.64 6.48
CA GLU A 11 -0.75 -4.90 5.80
C GLU A 11 -1.75 -5.17 4.68
N ASP A 12 -3.04 -4.97 4.97
CA ASP A 12 -4.08 -5.19 3.96
C ASP A 12 -3.95 -4.20 2.81
N ILE A 13 -3.65 -2.94 3.12
CA ILE A 13 -3.39 -1.93 2.11
C ILE A 13 -2.17 -2.33 1.27
N ALA A 14 -1.11 -2.81 1.92
CA ALA A 14 0.10 -3.23 1.22
C ALA A 14 -0.16 -4.37 0.25
N ILE A 15 -0.96 -5.35 0.66
CA ILE A 15 -1.33 -6.47 -0.20
C ILE A 15 -2.12 -5.96 -1.40
N ALA A 16 -3.06 -5.06 -1.18
CA ALA A 16 -3.86 -4.49 -2.25
C ALA A 16 -3.00 -3.69 -3.23
N LEU A 17 -2.04 -2.91 -2.72
CA LEU A 17 -1.13 -2.14 -3.56
C LEU A 17 -0.21 -3.04 -4.37
N ALA A 18 0.31 -4.10 -3.75
CA ALA A 18 1.18 -5.03 -4.45
C ALA A 18 0.43 -5.78 -5.55
N ALA A 19 -0.83 -6.08 -5.33
CA ALA A 19 -1.65 -6.72 -6.35
C ALA A 19 -1.99 -5.77 -7.50
N LYS A 20 -2.22 -4.48 -7.18
CA LYS A 20 -2.59 -3.49 -8.19
C LYS A 20 -1.38 -2.98 -8.98
N PHE A 21 -0.24 -2.86 -8.31
CA PHE A 21 1.00 -2.34 -8.92
C PHE A 21 2.14 -3.34 -8.73
N PRO A 22 2.07 -4.52 -9.36
CA PRO A 22 3.04 -5.59 -9.09
C PRO A 22 4.46 -5.26 -9.53
N GLU A 23 4.62 -4.33 -10.44
CA GLU A 23 5.95 -3.96 -10.96
C GLU A 23 6.48 -2.66 -10.37
N GLN A 24 5.70 -1.99 -9.52
CA GLN A 24 6.12 -0.73 -8.93
C GLN A 24 6.97 -0.96 -7.69
N ASN A 25 8.19 -0.46 -7.71
CA ASN A 25 9.03 -0.47 -6.51
C ASN A 25 8.47 0.57 -5.52
N PRO A 26 8.00 0.15 -4.34
CA PRO A 26 7.38 1.09 -3.41
C PRO A 26 8.30 2.20 -2.93
N LEU A 27 9.61 1.96 -2.90
CA LEU A 27 10.57 2.97 -2.44
C LEU A 27 10.74 4.13 -3.42
N GLU A 28 10.27 3.97 -4.66
CA GLU A 28 10.31 5.01 -5.67
C GLU A 28 9.05 5.86 -5.70
N VAL A 29 8.06 5.52 -4.89
CA VAL A 29 6.79 6.22 -4.84
C VAL A 29 6.88 7.34 -3.81
N ARG A 30 6.50 8.55 -4.21
CA ARG A 30 6.47 9.68 -3.29
C ARG A 30 5.26 9.57 -2.37
N PHE A 31 5.34 10.16 -1.18
CA PHE A 31 4.22 10.11 -0.24
C PHE A 31 2.94 10.74 -0.81
N THR A 32 3.07 11.77 -1.64
CA THR A 32 1.91 12.36 -2.29
C THR A 32 1.23 11.38 -3.24
N ASP A 33 2.01 10.62 -3.98
CA ASP A 33 1.48 9.59 -4.87
C ASP A 33 0.95 8.39 -4.09
N LEU A 34 1.66 8.00 -3.03
CA LEU A 34 1.22 6.92 -2.17
C LEU A 34 -0.13 7.23 -1.54
N HIS A 35 -0.30 8.45 -1.07
CA HIS A 35 -1.56 8.89 -0.51
C HIS A 35 -2.69 8.71 -1.52
N ARG A 36 -2.46 9.15 -2.76
CA ARG A 36 -3.45 9.00 -3.82
C ARG A 36 -3.74 7.54 -4.12
N TYR A 37 -2.70 6.71 -4.24
CA TYR A 37 -2.88 5.30 -4.53
C TYR A 37 -3.73 4.61 -3.47
N VAL A 38 -3.48 4.92 -2.20
CA VAL A 38 -4.24 4.32 -1.10
C VAL A 38 -5.70 4.77 -1.12
N THR A 39 -5.93 6.07 -1.30
CA THR A 39 -7.29 6.60 -1.28
C THR A 39 -8.12 6.13 -2.48
N GLU A 40 -7.46 5.75 -3.56
CA GLU A 40 -8.14 5.25 -4.77
C GLU A 40 -8.36 3.75 -4.74
N LEU A 41 -7.85 3.05 -3.72
CA LEU A 41 -8.06 1.61 -3.64
C LEU A 41 -9.54 1.28 -3.45
N PRO A 42 -10.04 0.26 -4.16
CA PRO A 42 -11.39 -0.24 -3.89
C PRO A 42 -11.48 -0.70 -2.44
N GLY A 43 -12.51 -0.27 -1.75
CA GLY A 43 -12.68 -0.62 -0.35
C GLY A 43 -12.07 0.35 0.65
N PHE A 44 -11.31 1.34 0.19
CA PHE A 44 -10.80 2.37 1.10
C PHE A 44 -11.97 3.23 1.59
N VAL A 45 -12.19 3.23 2.91
CA VAL A 45 -13.37 3.86 3.50
C VAL A 45 -13.01 4.92 4.55
N ASP A 46 -11.72 5.15 4.78
CA ASP A 46 -11.29 6.12 5.78
C ASP A 46 -11.24 7.52 5.20
N ASN A 47 -11.08 8.50 6.07
CA ASN A 47 -10.95 9.90 5.67
C ASN A 47 -9.58 10.08 4.99
N PRO A 48 -9.56 10.56 3.73
CA PRO A 48 -8.28 10.78 3.05
C PRO A 48 -7.34 11.73 3.79
N LYS A 49 -7.90 12.63 4.60
CA LYS A 49 -7.11 13.61 5.34
C LYS A 49 -6.62 13.09 6.70
N ALA A 50 -6.98 11.87 7.07
CA ALA A 50 -6.58 11.31 8.36
C ALA A 50 -5.18 10.68 8.35
N SER A 51 -4.48 10.72 7.24
CA SER A 51 -3.13 10.17 7.14
C SER A 51 -2.10 11.14 7.70
N ASN A 52 -0.93 10.60 8.02
CA ASN A 52 0.25 11.39 8.35
C ASN A 52 1.48 10.64 7.83
N GLU A 53 2.66 11.24 7.98
CA GLU A 53 3.88 10.63 7.46
C GLU A 53 4.15 9.27 8.08
N ALA A 54 3.90 9.11 9.37
CA ALA A 54 4.13 7.83 10.04
C ALA A 54 3.26 6.72 9.47
N LYS A 55 2.01 7.03 9.17
CA LYS A 55 1.10 6.05 8.57
C LYS A 55 1.51 5.71 7.15
N LEU A 56 1.86 6.72 6.37
CA LEU A 56 2.32 6.51 5.00
C LEU A 56 3.62 5.71 4.95
N GLU A 57 4.54 6.01 5.86
CA GLU A 57 5.78 5.26 5.95
C GLU A 57 5.53 3.80 6.31
N ALA A 58 4.65 3.53 7.26
CA ALA A 58 4.30 2.16 7.65
C ALA A 58 3.70 1.41 6.47
N ILE A 59 2.83 2.06 5.71
CA ILE A 59 2.23 1.45 4.52
C ILE A 59 3.29 1.19 3.46
N GLN A 60 4.18 2.14 3.23
CA GLN A 60 5.24 1.99 2.24
C GLN A 60 6.16 0.81 2.59
N MET A 61 6.54 0.68 3.85
CA MET A 61 7.40 -0.41 4.28
C MET A 61 6.70 -1.76 4.16
N ALA A 62 5.44 -1.83 4.55
CA ALA A 62 4.67 -3.06 4.41
C ALA A 62 4.50 -3.44 2.93
N TRP A 63 4.24 -2.45 2.08
CA TRP A 63 4.14 -2.67 0.63
C TRP A 63 5.47 -3.15 0.06
N TYR A 64 6.58 -2.55 0.50
CA TYR A 64 7.91 -2.96 0.04
C TYR A 64 8.20 -4.41 0.41
N GLU A 65 7.88 -4.83 1.62
CA GLU A 65 8.06 -6.23 2.04
C GLU A 65 7.21 -7.16 1.20
N GLU A 66 5.96 -6.80 0.94
CA GLU A 66 5.07 -7.60 0.11
C GLU A 66 5.59 -7.69 -1.33
N TRP A 67 6.06 -6.57 -1.86
CA TRP A 67 6.62 -6.52 -3.20
C TRP A 67 7.89 -7.37 -3.31
N GLU A 68 8.77 -7.30 -2.32
CA GLU A 68 9.97 -8.13 -2.30
C GLU A 68 9.64 -9.62 -2.28
N ASP A 69 8.70 -10.01 -1.44
CA ASP A 69 8.28 -11.41 -1.35
C ASP A 69 7.75 -11.91 -2.69
N ARG A 70 6.97 -11.11 -3.37
CA ARG A 70 6.42 -11.49 -4.67
C ARG A 70 7.50 -11.59 -5.74
N THR A 71 8.43 -10.64 -5.77
CA THR A 71 9.50 -10.66 -6.76
C THR A 71 10.51 -11.77 -6.47
N ALA A 72 10.81 -12.02 -5.20
CA ALA A 72 11.69 -13.11 -4.81
C ALA A 72 11.08 -14.47 -5.19
N GLY A 73 9.76 -14.61 -4.99
CA GLY A 73 9.05 -15.80 -5.38
C GLY A 73 9.09 -16.05 -6.88
N LEU A 74 9.10 -14.98 -7.68
CA LEU A 74 9.15 -15.09 -9.13
C LEU A 74 10.55 -15.42 -9.63
N SER A 75 11.58 -15.08 -8.89
CA SER A 75 12.95 -15.30 -9.33
C SER A 75 13.54 -16.63 -8.89
N SER A 76 12.84 -17.38 -8.11
CA SER A 76 13.34 -18.69 -7.65
C SER A 76 12.92 -19.86 -8.54
#